data_131a7972e848e49d46a6ddd755064235
#
_entry.id   131a7972e848e49d46a6ddd755064235
#
_cell.length_a   1.000
_cell.length_b   1.000
_cell.length_c   1.000
_cell.angle_alpha   90.00
_cell.angle_beta   90.00
_cell.angle_gamma   90.00
#
_symmetry.space_group_name_H-M   'P 1'
#
loop_
_entity.id
_entity.type
_entity.pdbx_description
1 polymer ?
#
loop_
_entity_poly.entity_id
_entity_poly.type
_entity_poly.pdbx_seq_one_letter_code
_entity_poly.pdbx_strand_id
1 'polypeptide(L)'
;MIDPALLRTFVVVARSGGFSAAARELGTRQSTVSGQVRRLEAQVGRRLLDRDSHRVELTSDGQALVGFAHEILDSIEVAENWFGGDELTGHVRFGVSEDIMTETFPDLLRQFWRQHPRVDLDLRVGLSENLHQQTRISQVDLAFIKRRPGERHGTLVFDDDLVWAGRESEPLGPGEPVPVVAYPPPSITRQAGLAALERAGLGHRISCVTDDLAGLRAAAIAGLGYIVHSRSLLPPPLVVVPHLPDPGRAEYVLVTRPGPRSRAVQALSDLILENAGPRRDGEVAS
;
A
#
# COMPACT_ATOMS: atom_id res chain seq x y z
N MET A 1 14.40 9.96 -29.55
CA MET A 1 13.08 10.09 -28.88
C MET A 1 12.76 8.74 -28.26
N ILE A 2 12.35 8.69 -27.01
CA ILE A 2 11.98 7.44 -26.34
C ILE A 2 10.62 6.98 -26.87
N ASP A 3 10.55 5.70 -27.27
CA ASP A 3 9.32 5.10 -27.81
C ASP A 3 8.44 4.56 -26.67
N PRO A 4 7.20 5.01 -26.50
CA PRO A 4 6.29 4.54 -25.46
C PRO A 4 6.07 3.02 -25.44
N ALA A 5 6.12 2.36 -26.58
CA ALA A 5 5.98 0.90 -26.65
C ALA A 5 7.16 0.19 -25.95
N LEU A 6 8.38 0.75 -26.06
CA LEU A 6 9.54 0.23 -25.34
C LEU A 6 9.44 0.46 -23.83
N LEU A 7 8.88 1.61 -23.41
CA LEU A 7 8.62 1.89 -22.00
C LEU A 7 7.61 0.91 -21.40
N ARG A 8 6.50 0.63 -22.10
CA ARG A 8 5.50 -0.38 -21.69
C ARG A 8 6.17 -1.74 -21.48
N THR A 9 6.96 -2.18 -22.46
CA THR A 9 7.68 -3.47 -22.34
C THR A 9 8.64 -3.49 -21.16
N PHE A 10 9.39 -2.42 -20.95
CA PHE A 10 10.34 -2.32 -19.84
C PHE A 10 9.62 -2.37 -18.47
N VAL A 11 8.53 -1.64 -18.30
CA VAL A 11 7.73 -1.65 -17.06
C VAL A 11 7.17 -3.05 -16.76
N VAL A 12 6.67 -3.75 -17.79
CA VAL A 12 6.20 -5.13 -17.62
C VAL A 12 7.32 -6.08 -17.20
N VAL A 13 8.52 -5.95 -17.80
CA VAL A 13 9.69 -6.77 -17.39
C VAL A 13 10.10 -6.48 -15.96
N ALA A 14 10.14 -5.21 -15.56
CA ALA A 14 10.46 -4.78 -14.21
C ALA A 14 9.49 -5.34 -13.16
N ARG A 15 8.18 -5.35 -13.47
CA ARG A 15 7.13 -5.86 -12.60
C ARG A 15 7.12 -7.38 -12.52
N SER A 16 7.24 -8.07 -13.64
CA SER A 16 7.16 -9.53 -13.71
C SER A 16 8.44 -10.25 -13.28
N GLY A 17 9.53 -9.51 -13.00
CA GLY A 17 10.81 -10.04 -12.55
C GLY A 17 11.55 -10.91 -13.57
N GLY A 18 11.12 -10.90 -14.85
CA GLY A 18 11.78 -11.71 -15.87
C GLY A 18 11.20 -11.59 -17.28
N PHE A 19 12.06 -11.78 -18.27
CA PHE A 19 11.70 -11.65 -19.69
C PHE A 19 10.66 -12.67 -20.16
N SER A 20 10.70 -13.89 -19.63
CA SER A 20 9.75 -14.95 -20.00
C SER A 20 8.36 -14.72 -19.42
N ALA A 21 8.28 -14.18 -18.21
CA ALA A 21 7.01 -13.80 -17.58
C ALA A 21 6.40 -12.61 -18.32
N ALA A 22 7.19 -11.57 -18.60
CA ALA A 22 6.77 -10.41 -19.39
C ALA A 22 6.29 -10.80 -20.80
N ALA A 23 6.99 -11.74 -21.46
CA ALA A 23 6.59 -12.20 -22.79
C ALA A 23 5.23 -12.90 -22.79
N ARG A 24 4.93 -13.70 -21.78
CA ARG A 24 3.60 -14.33 -21.60
C ARG A 24 2.50 -13.29 -21.40
N GLU A 25 2.77 -12.30 -20.55
CA GLU A 25 1.82 -11.21 -20.26
C GLU A 25 1.54 -10.33 -21.49
N LEU A 26 2.59 -10.02 -22.27
CA LEU A 26 2.50 -9.21 -23.49
C LEU A 26 2.03 -10.01 -24.73
N GLY A 27 1.74 -11.29 -24.59
CA GLY A 27 1.33 -12.16 -25.73
C GLY A 27 2.38 -12.24 -26.82
N THR A 28 3.68 -12.14 -26.52
CA THR A 28 4.76 -12.10 -27.48
C THR A 28 5.90 -13.09 -27.16
N ARG A 29 6.97 -13.11 -27.96
CA ARG A 29 8.13 -13.98 -27.73
C ARG A 29 9.15 -13.31 -26.79
N GLN A 30 9.80 -14.08 -25.95
CA GLN A 30 10.85 -13.60 -25.03
C GLN A 30 11.99 -12.86 -25.77
N SER A 31 12.36 -13.32 -26.97
CA SER A 31 13.35 -12.65 -27.82
C SER A 31 12.92 -11.25 -28.24
N THR A 32 11.62 -11.02 -28.50
CA THR A 32 11.05 -9.71 -28.82
C THR A 32 11.16 -8.78 -27.63
N VAL A 33 10.73 -9.23 -26.45
CA VAL A 33 10.83 -8.46 -25.20
C VAL A 33 12.27 -8.07 -24.89
N SER A 34 13.21 -9.05 -24.98
CA SER A 34 14.64 -8.78 -24.77
C SER A 34 15.21 -7.78 -25.80
N GLY A 35 14.78 -7.86 -27.07
CA GLY A 35 15.16 -6.92 -28.11
C GLY A 35 14.64 -5.50 -27.84
N GLN A 36 13.39 -5.37 -27.38
CA GLN A 36 12.77 -4.08 -27.04
C GLN A 36 13.48 -3.41 -25.87
N VAL A 37 13.80 -4.15 -24.80
CA VAL A 37 14.54 -3.62 -23.65
C VAL A 37 15.95 -3.18 -24.08
N ARG A 38 16.68 -3.98 -24.86
CA ARG A 38 18.01 -3.56 -25.39
C ARG A 38 17.92 -2.29 -26.23
N ARG A 39 16.87 -2.15 -27.04
CA ARG A 39 16.64 -0.94 -27.83
C ARG A 39 16.37 0.28 -26.96
N LEU A 40 15.63 0.11 -25.86
CA LEU A 40 15.41 1.16 -24.88
C LEU A 40 16.72 1.55 -24.19
N GLU A 41 17.52 0.59 -23.71
CA GLU A 41 18.83 0.80 -23.11
C GLU A 41 19.76 1.56 -24.06
N ALA A 42 19.74 1.21 -25.35
CA ALA A 42 20.51 1.93 -26.38
C ALA A 42 20.02 3.38 -26.58
N GLN A 43 18.70 3.63 -26.51
CA GLN A 43 18.14 4.98 -26.62
C GLN A 43 18.50 5.88 -25.44
N VAL A 44 18.51 5.34 -24.21
CA VAL A 44 18.84 6.08 -23.00
C VAL A 44 20.34 6.10 -22.69
N GLY A 45 21.13 5.24 -23.37
CA GLY A 45 22.58 5.13 -23.17
C GLY A 45 22.99 4.56 -21.82
N ARG A 46 22.11 3.83 -21.16
CA ARG A 46 22.30 3.26 -19.83
C ARG A 46 21.78 1.83 -19.76
N ARG A 47 22.41 0.99 -18.92
CA ARG A 47 21.83 -0.30 -18.52
C ARG A 47 20.72 -0.08 -17.51
N LEU A 48 19.57 -0.67 -17.76
CA LEU A 48 18.39 -0.55 -16.91
C LEU A 48 18.14 -1.81 -16.08
N LEU A 49 18.65 -2.94 -16.55
CA LEU A 49 18.48 -4.25 -15.93
C LEU A 49 19.82 -4.92 -15.72
N ASP A 50 20.04 -5.44 -14.51
CA ASP A 50 21.11 -6.39 -14.22
C ASP A 50 20.65 -7.78 -14.61
N ARG A 51 21.52 -8.51 -15.36
CA ARG A 51 21.20 -9.79 -15.99
C ARG A 51 22.05 -10.90 -15.39
N ASP A 52 22.20 -10.96 -14.06
CA ASP A 52 22.86 -12.12 -13.45
C ASP A 52 21.89 -13.29 -13.35
N SER A 53 22.24 -14.31 -14.07
CA SER A 53 21.81 -15.68 -14.35
C SER A 53 20.47 -16.24 -13.87
N HIS A 54 19.74 -15.71 -12.87
CA HIS A 54 18.48 -16.28 -12.37
C HIS A 54 17.36 -15.29 -12.04
N ARG A 55 17.65 -13.99 -11.92
CA ARG A 55 16.63 -12.94 -11.71
C ARG A 55 17.00 -11.69 -12.51
N VAL A 56 15.97 -11.00 -12.97
CA VAL A 56 16.11 -9.68 -13.60
C VAL A 56 15.91 -8.65 -12.51
N GLU A 57 16.95 -7.93 -12.17
CA GLU A 57 16.91 -6.86 -11.17
C GLU A 57 17.09 -5.49 -11.85
N LEU A 58 16.45 -4.47 -11.28
CA LEU A 58 16.61 -3.10 -11.76
C LEU A 58 17.93 -2.51 -11.30
N THR A 59 18.67 -1.88 -12.21
CA THR A 59 19.77 -0.96 -11.83
C THR A 59 19.19 0.30 -11.18
N SER A 60 20.04 1.15 -10.60
CA SER A 60 19.62 2.48 -10.12
C SER A 60 19.01 3.34 -11.24
N ASP A 61 19.59 3.30 -12.44
CA ASP A 61 19.04 3.96 -13.63
C ASP A 61 17.71 3.32 -14.07
N GLY A 62 17.57 1.99 -13.93
CA GLY A 62 16.33 1.27 -14.17
C GLY A 62 15.21 1.67 -13.20
N GLN A 63 15.53 1.77 -11.92
CA GLN A 63 14.57 2.24 -10.91
C GLN A 63 14.08 3.66 -11.19
N ALA A 64 14.99 4.58 -11.55
CA ALA A 64 14.63 5.94 -11.93
C ALA A 64 13.75 5.95 -13.20
N LEU A 65 14.10 5.14 -14.21
CA LEU A 65 13.32 5.09 -15.45
C LEU A 65 11.94 4.47 -15.26
N VAL A 66 11.74 3.55 -14.33
CA VAL A 66 10.38 3.03 -14.02
C VAL A 66 9.44 4.16 -13.61
N GLY A 67 9.88 5.08 -12.75
CA GLY A 67 9.09 6.26 -12.38
C GLY A 67 8.73 7.13 -13.59
N PHE A 68 9.73 7.53 -14.37
CA PHE A 68 9.50 8.33 -15.60
C PHE A 68 8.65 7.60 -16.63
N ALA A 69 8.85 6.29 -16.80
CA ALA A 69 8.06 5.50 -17.74
C ALA A 69 6.57 5.49 -17.37
N HIS A 70 6.25 5.35 -16.09
CA HIS A 70 4.87 5.45 -15.62
C HIS A 70 4.30 6.85 -15.90
N GLU A 71 5.00 7.92 -15.56
CA GLU A 71 4.52 9.29 -15.81
C GLU A 71 4.23 9.57 -17.29
N ILE A 72 5.11 9.09 -18.18
CA ILE A 72 4.94 9.25 -19.62
C ILE A 72 3.73 8.45 -20.13
N LEU A 73 3.65 7.18 -19.74
CA LEU A 73 2.57 6.29 -20.17
C LEU A 73 1.20 6.75 -19.66
N ASP A 74 1.15 7.22 -18.41
CA ASP A 74 -0.09 7.76 -17.83
C ASP A 74 -0.49 9.09 -18.48
N SER A 75 0.48 9.94 -18.85
CA SER A 75 0.17 11.17 -19.62
C SER A 75 -0.42 10.86 -21.00
N ILE A 76 0.08 9.80 -21.65
CA ILE A 76 -0.50 9.31 -22.91
C ILE A 76 -1.92 8.79 -22.67
N GLU A 77 -2.13 7.99 -21.63
CA GLU A 77 -3.46 7.48 -21.28
C GLU A 77 -4.46 8.60 -20.98
N VAL A 78 -4.04 9.64 -20.23
CA VAL A 78 -4.87 10.83 -19.99
C VAL A 78 -5.27 11.50 -21.31
N ALA A 79 -4.33 11.64 -22.26
CA ALA A 79 -4.59 12.22 -23.56
C ALA A 79 -5.55 11.33 -24.40
N GLU A 80 -5.30 10.02 -24.45
CA GLU A 80 -6.16 9.05 -25.13
C GLU A 80 -7.59 9.07 -24.56
N ASN A 81 -7.74 9.09 -23.23
CA ASN A 81 -9.05 9.16 -22.57
C ASN A 81 -9.78 10.50 -22.78
N TRP A 82 -9.04 11.61 -22.96
CA TRP A 82 -9.65 12.91 -23.30
C TRP A 82 -10.38 12.88 -24.63
N PHE A 83 -9.84 12.14 -25.61
CA PHE A 83 -10.41 12.02 -26.96
C PHE A 83 -11.26 10.76 -27.14
N GLY A 84 -11.22 9.80 -26.22
CA GLY A 84 -11.78 8.44 -26.36
C GLY A 84 -13.25 8.25 -25.96
N GLY A 85 -13.97 9.30 -25.53
CA GLY A 85 -15.39 9.21 -25.14
C GLY A 85 -15.64 8.94 -23.65
N ASP A 86 -16.89 8.60 -23.27
CA ASP A 86 -17.36 8.56 -21.87
C ASP A 86 -16.93 7.31 -21.08
N GLU A 87 -16.50 6.25 -21.75
CA GLU A 87 -16.19 4.99 -21.07
C GLU A 87 -14.77 5.00 -20.49
N LEU A 88 -14.71 4.82 -19.16
CA LEU A 88 -13.45 4.82 -18.42
C LEU A 88 -12.67 3.53 -18.70
N THR A 89 -11.44 3.68 -19.17
CA THR A 89 -10.50 2.57 -19.40
C THR A 89 -9.18 2.88 -18.72
N GLY A 90 -8.34 1.89 -18.53
CA GLY A 90 -6.97 2.08 -18.06
C GLY A 90 -6.58 1.14 -16.93
N HIS A 91 -5.45 1.45 -16.30
CA HIS A 91 -4.87 0.64 -15.25
C HIS A 91 -4.58 1.50 -14.02
N VAL A 92 -4.94 1.03 -12.82
CA VAL A 92 -4.69 1.72 -11.56
C VAL A 92 -3.87 0.83 -10.64
N ARG A 93 -2.68 1.29 -10.25
CA ARG A 93 -1.85 0.66 -9.21
C ARG A 93 -2.29 1.23 -7.86
N PHE A 94 -3.09 0.44 -7.15
CA PHE A 94 -3.72 0.86 -5.90
C PHE A 94 -3.03 0.21 -4.69
N GLY A 95 -2.43 1.04 -3.83
CA GLY A 95 -1.82 0.64 -2.58
C GLY A 95 -2.80 0.76 -1.42
N VAL A 96 -2.90 -0.26 -0.56
CA VAL A 96 -3.79 -0.25 0.60
C VAL A 96 -3.04 -0.78 1.82
N SER A 97 -3.11 -0.08 2.95
CA SER A 97 -2.54 -0.62 4.18
C SER A 97 -3.38 -1.80 4.68
N GLU A 98 -2.70 -2.82 5.24
CA GLU A 98 -3.29 -4.14 5.54
C GLU A 98 -4.52 -4.08 6.43
N ASP A 99 -4.54 -3.17 7.39
CA ASP A 99 -5.64 -3.02 8.32
C ASP A 99 -6.91 -2.40 7.73
N ILE A 100 -6.82 -1.74 6.56
CA ILE A 100 -7.98 -1.25 5.81
C ILE A 100 -8.71 -2.41 5.09
N MET A 101 -8.06 -3.55 4.91
CA MET A 101 -8.63 -4.75 4.27
C MET A 101 -9.68 -5.42 5.15
N THR A 102 -10.69 -4.65 5.56
CA THR A 102 -11.82 -5.09 6.39
C THR A 102 -12.93 -5.71 5.55
N GLU A 103 -14.00 -6.16 6.21
CA GLU A 103 -15.16 -6.76 5.54
C GLU A 103 -15.87 -5.83 4.54
N THR A 104 -15.75 -4.51 4.71
CA THR A 104 -16.35 -3.50 3.82
C THR A 104 -15.53 -3.20 2.57
N PHE A 105 -14.23 -3.46 2.61
CA PHE A 105 -13.32 -3.16 1.49
C PHE A 105 -13.66 -3.94 0.20
N PRO A 106 -14.02 -5.23 0.24
CA PRO A 106 -14.46 -5.96 -0.94
C PRO A 106 -15.70 -5.35 -1.62
N ASP A 107 -16.61 -4.76 -0.85
CA ASP A 107 -17.80 -4.12 -1.42
C ASP A 107 -17.46 -2.84 -2.17
N LEU A 108 -16.52 -2.06 -1.67
CA LEU A 108 -15.98 -0.89 -2.34
C LEU A 108 -15.31 -1.28 -3.68
N LEU A 109 -14.47 -2.30 -3.68
CA LEU A 109 -13.86 -2.82 -4.91
C LEU A 109 -14.90 -3.34 -5.90
N ARG A 110 -15.93 -4.05 -5.42
CA ARG A 110 -17.05 -4.54 -6.24
C ARG A 110 -17.81 -3.39 -6.87
N GLN A 111 -18.09 -2.33 -6.12
CA GLN A 111 -18.76 -1.14 -6.61
C GLN A 111 -17.95 -0.47 -7.73
N PHE A 112 -16.65 -0.26 -7.50
CA PHE A 112 -15.75 0.31 -8.50
C PHE A 112 -15.71 -0.52 -9.79
N TRP A 113 -15.53 -1.84 -9.67
CA TRP A 113 -15.46 -2.74 -10.83
C TRP A 113 -16.77 -2.76 -11.64
N ARG A 114 -17.93 -2.69 -10.97
CA ARG A 114 -19.23 -2.61 -11.67
C ARG A 114 -19.43 -1.31 -12.42
N GLN A 115 -18.96 -0.21 -11.88
CA GLN A 115 -19.05 1.10 -12.52
C GLN A 115 -18.04 1.27 -13.66
N HIS A 116 -16.89 0.62 -13.55
CA HIS A 116 -15.75 0.78 -14.46
C HIS A 116 -15.15 -0.57 -14.88
N PRO A 117 -15.88 -1.43 -15.62
CA PRO A 117 -15.49 -2.81 -15.90
C PRO A 117 -14.27 -2.95 -16.84
N ARG A 118 -13.82 -1.85 -17.45
CA ARG A 118 -12.62 -1.81 -18.31
C ARG A 118 -11.42 -1.16 -17.63
N VAL A 119 -11.49 -0.94 -16.33
CA VAL A 119 -10.34 -0.48 -15.54
C VAL A 119 -9.72 -1.68 -14.81
N ASP A 120 -8.45 -1.93 -15.09
CA ASP A 120 -7.68 -2.96 -14.42
C ASP A 120 -7.08 -2.40 -13.13
N LEU A 121 -7.16 -3.16 -12.03
CA LEU A 121 -6.54 -2.83 -10.74
C LEU A 121 -5.35 -3.73 -10.45
N ASP A 122 -4.20 -3.13 -10.17
CA ASP A 122 -3.03 -3.77 -9.54
C ASP A 122 -3.06 -3.42 -8.05
N LEU A 123 -3.61 -4.33 -7.22
CA LEU A 123 -3.77 -4.12 -5.79
C LEU A 123 -2.48 -4.51 -5.05
N ARG A 124 -1.92 -3.57 -4.30
CA ARG A 124 -0.74 -3.76 -3.45
C ARG A 124 -1.10 -3.54 -2.00
N VAL A 125 -0.84 -4.55 -1.19
CA VAL A 125 -1.11 -4.52 0.24
C VAL A 125 0.21 -4.45 1.00
N GLY A 126 0.29 -3.61 2.03
CA GLY A 126 1.51 -3.48 2.82
C GLY A 126 1.47 -2.37 3.86
N LEU A 127 2.63 -2.10 4.46
CA LEU A 127 2.76 -1.05 5.46
C LEU A 127 2.65 0.36 4.83
N SER A 128 2.00 1.27 5.53
CA SER A 128 1.70 2.62 5.06
C SER A 128 2.93 3.40 4.59
N GLU A 129 4.04 3.32 5.33
CA GLU A 129 5.27 4.02 4.97
C GLU A 129 5.89 3.51 3.67
N ASN A 130 5.84 2.18 3.44
CA ASN A 130 6.34 1.57 2.22
C ASN A 130 5.47 1.98 1.01
N LEU A 131 4.14 1.95 1.19
CA LEU A 131 3.19 2.37 0.15
C LEU A 131 3.33 3.87 -0.16
N HIS A 132 3.52 4.71 0.87
CA HIS A 132 3.78 6.14 0.68
C HIS A 132 5.07 6.37 -0.13
N GLN A 133 6.14 5.64 0.18
CA GLN A 133 7.37 5.73 -0.61
C GLN A 133 7.14 5.29 -2.06
N GLN A 134 6.37 4.23 -2.29
CA GLN A 134 6.04 3.77 -3.64
C GLN A 134 5.20 4.79 -4.43
N THR A 135 4.32 5.57 -3.78
CA THR A 135 3.61 6.66 -4.46
C THR A 135 4.58 7.78 -4.89
N ARG A 136 5.55 8.11 -4.04
CA ARG A 136 6.54 9.16 -4.34
C ARG A 136 7.42 8.83 -5.53
N ILE A 137 7.70 7.57 -5.77
CA ILE A 137 8.51 7.09 -6.92
C ILE A 137 7.66 6.54 -8.06
N SER A 138 6.37 6.90 -8.09
CA SER A 138 5.40 6.55 -9.14
C SER A 138 5.24 5.04 -9.40
N GLN A 139 5.49 4.20 -8.40
CA GLN A 139 5.21 2.76 -8.44
C GLN A 139 3.76 2.42 -8.04
N VAL A 140 3.10 3.32 -7.33
CA VAL A 140 1.68 3.27 -6.92
C VAL A 140 1.04 4.58 -7.35
N ASP A 141 -0.16 4.53 -7.95
CA ASP A 141 -0.88 5.71 -8.43
C ASP A 141 -1.70 6.37 -7.33
N LEU A 142 -2.35 5.54 -6.54
CA LEU A 142 -3.20 5.91 -5.41
C LEU A 142 -2.88 4.98 -4.24
N ALA A 143 -2.67 5.52 -3.06
CA ALA A 143 -2.51 4.73 -1.84
C ALA A 143 -3.52 5.17 -0.78
N PHE A 144 -4.22 4.20 -0.18
CA PHE A 144 -5.06 4.39 1.00
C PHE A 144 -4.30 3.87 2.21
N ILE A 145 -3.76 4.80 3.00
CA ILE A 145 -2.75 4.52 4.02
C ILE A 145 -2.98 5.33 5.29
N LYS A 146 -2.30 4.93 6.35
CA LYS A 146 -2.19 5.73 7.58
C LYS A 146 -1.10 6.80 7.46
N ARG A 147 -1.32 7.91 8.15
CA ARG A 147 -0.30 8.91 8.49
C ARG A 147 -0.41 9.31 9.97
N ARG A 148 0.64 9.95 10.49
CA ARG A 148 0.58 10.52 11.85
C ARG A 148 -0.22 11.81 11.84
N PRO A 149 -0.95 12.13 12.93
CA PRO A 149 -1.61 13.41 13.07
C PRO A 149 -0.62 14.58 12.87
N GLY A 150 -1.06 15.56 12.07
CA GLY A 150 -0.23 16.73 11.75
C GLY A 150 0.68 16.61 10.52
N GLU A 151 0.87 15.43 9.96
CA GLU A 151 1.46 15.29 8.63
C GLU A 151 0.50 15.81 7.56
N ARG A 152 1.05 16.40 6.47
CA ARG A 152 0.24 17.14 5.48
C ARG A 152 0.07 16.44 4.14
N HIS A 153 0.61 15.24 3.98
CA HIS A 153 0.46 14.50 2.73
C HIS A 153 -0.91 13.80 2.65
N GLY A 154 -1.50 13.79 1.47
CA GLY A 154 -2.76 13.09 1.19
C GLY A 154 -4.02 13.84 1.63
N THR A 155 -5.16 13.34 1.16
CA THR A 155 -6.51 13.81 1.51
C THR A 155 -7.05 12.94 2.64
N LEU A 156 -7.50 13.56 3.73
CA LEU A 156 -8.06 12.84 4.88
C LEU A 156 -9.37 12.14 4.45
N VAL A 157 -9.47 10.86 4.78
CA VAL A 157 -10.69 10.05 4.65
C VAL A 157 -11.38 9.95 6.01
N PHE A 158 -10.66 9.47 7.03
CA PHE A 158 -11.11 9.44 8.42
C PHE A 158 -9.89 9.40 9.36
N ASP A 159 -10.15 9.61 10.63
CA ASP A 159 -9.19 9.42 11.71
C ASP A 159 -9.70 8.39 12.71
N ASP A 160 -8.80 7.70 13.41
CA ASP A 160 -9.15 6.66 14.36
C ASP A 160 -8.21 6.65 15.56
N ASP A 161 -8.72 6.23 16.71
CA ASP A 161 -7.91 6.03 17.90
C ASP A 161 -7.05 4.78 17.73
N LEU A 162 -5.80 4.86 18.10
CA LEU A 162 -4.95 3.70 18.27
C LEU A 162 -5.17 3.11 19.67
N VAL A 163 -5.21 1.80 19.75
CA VAL A 163 -5.40 1.07 21.02
C VAL A 163 -4.39 -0.04 21.13
N TRP A 164 -4.02 -0.37 22.36
CA TRP A 164 -3.40 -1.64 22.66
C TRP A 164 -4.44 -2.73 22.60
N ALA A 165 -4.09 -3.86 21.98
CA ALA A 165 -4.96 -5.01 21.86
C ALA A 165 -4.22 -6.32 22.09
N GLY A 166 -4.92 -7.30 22.62
CA GLY A 166 -4.41 -8.63 22.87
C GLY A 166 -5.54 -9.65 23.00
N ARG A 167 -5.21 -10.88 23.32
CA ARG A 167 -6.19 -11.93 23.59
C ARG A 167 -7.00 -11.64 24.86
N GLU A 168 -6.34 -11.12 25.87
CA GLU A 168 -6.88 -10.84 27.19
C GLU A 168 -6.38 -9.49 27.66
N SER A 169 -7.12 -8.86 28.56
CA SER A 169 -6.77 -7.54 29.09
C SER A 169 -6.23 -7.60 30.53
N GLU A 170 -5.63 -8.75 30.92
CA GLU A 170 -5.09 -8.90 32.26
C GLU A 170 -3.91 -7.96 32.51
N PRO A 171 -3.89 -7.30 33.68
CA PRO A 171 -2.77 -6.43 34.03
C PRO A 171 -1.46 -7.23 34.18
N LEU A 172 -0.38 -6.63 33.70
CA LEU A 172 0.97 -7.18 33.93
C LEU A 172 1.36 -7.08 35.42
N GLY A 173 2.24 -7.97 35.86
CA GLY A 173 2.81 -7.89 37.17
C GLY A 173 3.62 -6.60 37.40
N PRO A 174 3.75 -6.13 38.63
CA PRO A 174 4.53 -4.92 38.94
C PRO A 174 5.98 -5.01 38.43
N GLY A 175 6.38 -4.06 37.57
CA GLY A 175 7.74 -3.99 37.02
C GLY A 175 8.03 -4.95 35.86
N GLU A 176 7.08 -5.74 35.44
CA GLU A 176 7.25 -6.58 34.24
C GLU A 176 7.26 -5.72 32.95
N PRO A 177 8.24 -5.95 32.04
CA PRO A 177 8.27 -5.25 30.80
C PRO A 177 7.10 -5.69 29.91
N VAL A 178 6.41 -4.72 29.29
CA VAL A 178 5.29 -4.96 28.36
C VAL A 178 5.77 -5.78 27.17
N PRO A 179 5.25 -7.00 26.94
CA PRO A 179 5.58 -7.76 25.74
C PRO A 179 4.85 -7.17 24.53
N VAL A 180 5.59 -6.77 23.52
CA VAL A 180 5.05 -6.11 22.32
C VAL A 180 5.27 -6.99 21.11
N VAL A 181 4.19 -7.27 20.40
CA VAL A 181 4.20 -7.85 19.06
C VAL A 181 4.08 -6.70 18.07
N ALA A 182 5.00 -6.60 17.11
CA ALA A 182 5.06 -5.43 16.26
C ALA A 182 5.53 -5.76 14.83
N TYR A 183 5.21 -4.87 13.90
CA TYR A 183 5.86 -4.84 12.60
C TYR A 183 7.33 -4.45 12.69
N PRO A 184 8.17 -4.78 11.69
CA PRO A 184 9.50 -4.21 11.57
C PRO A 184 9.43 -2.69 11.32
N PRO A 185 10.51 -1.94 11.61
CA PRO A 185 10.58 -0.54 11.19
C PRO A 185 10.69 -0.44 9.63
N PRO A 186 10.08 0.61 9.03
CA PRO A 186 9.28 1.66 9.66
C PRO A 186 7.81 1.22 9.85
N SER A 187 7.21 1.56 11.01
CA SER A 187 5.79 1.31 11.27
C SER A 187 5.21 2.36 12.21
N ILE A 188 4.10 2.99 11.80
CA ILE A 188 3.38 4.01 12.57
C ILE A 188 2.89 3.44 13.91
N THR A 189 2.23 2.29 13.89
CA THR A 189 1.66 1.66 15.09
C THR A 189 2.73 1.22 16.08
N ARG A 190 3.83 0.64 15.58
CA ARG A 190 4.99 0.31 16.43
C ARG A 190 5.54 1.55 17.12
N GLN A 191 5.80 2.63 16.38
CA GLN A 191 6.37 3.86 16.95
C GLN A 191 5.41 4.51 17.95
N ALA A 192 4.11 4.56 17.64
CA ALA A 192 3.09 5.10 18.53
C ALA A 192 3.05 4.36 19.87
N GLY A 193 3.02 3.04 19.82
CA GLY A 193 3.01 2.19 21.03
C GLY A 193 4.27 2.35 21.85
N LEU A 194 5.46 2.23 21.25
CA LEU A 194 6.71 2.36 21.97
C LEU A 194 6.88 3.73 22.61
N ALA A 195 6.52 4.80 21.89
CA ALA A 195 6.53 6.16 22.42
C ALA A 195 5.53 6.35 23.59
N ALA A 196 4.37 5.67 23.55
CA ALA A 196 3.42 5.71 24.67
C ALA A 196 3.97 5.04 25.91
N LEU A 197 4.58 3.86 25.78
CA LEU A 197 5.23 3.16 26.90
C LEU A 197 6.37 3.98 27.48
N GLU A 198 7.22 4.56 26.65
CA GLU A 198 8.32 5.42 27.09
C GLU A 198 7.83 6.65 27.87
N ARG A 199 6.80 7.35 27.36
CA ARG A 199 6.18 8.49 28.09
C ARG A 199 5.61 8.10 29.45
N ALA A 200 5.12 6.87 29.59
CA ALA A 200 4.58 6.34 30.84
C ALA A 200 5.67 5.74 31.76
N GLY A 201 6.93 5.72 31.35
CA GLY A 201 8.02 5.10 32.10
C GLY A 201 7.92 3.58 32.20
N LEU A 202 7.18 2.93 31.31
CA LEU A 202 7.00 1.48 31.29
C LEU A 202 8.08 0.80 30.43
N GLY A 203 8.75 -0.18 31.00
CA GLY A 203 9.67 -1.04 30.27
C GLY A 203 8.91 -1.89 29.24
N HIS A 204 9.55 -2.20 28.13
CA HIS A 204 8.97 -3.08 27.12
C HIS A 204 10.01 -4.05 26.55
N ARG A 205 9.53 -5.15 25.97
CA ARG A 205 10.33 -6.05 25.14
C ARG A 205 9.59 -6.39 23.87
N ILE A 206 10.28 -6.42 22.73
CA ILE A 206 9.69 -6.95 21.49
C ILE A 206 9.72 -8.47 21.59
N SER A 207 8.54 -9.05 21.77
CA SER A 207 8.36 -10.51 21.92
C SER A 207 8.21 -11.23 20.59
N CYS A 208 7.70 -10.51 19.56
CA CYS A 208 7.56 -11.04 18.20
C CYS A 208 7.63 -9.90 17.18
N VAL A 209 8.24 -10.17 16.02
CA VAL A 209 8.24 -9.29 14.86
C VAL A 209 7.67 -10.06 13.67
N THR A 210 6.77 -9.46 12.92
CA THR A 210 6.14 -10.04 11.73
C THR A 210 5.88 -8.98 10.67
N ASP A 211 5.93 -9.37 9.40
CA ASP A 211 5.83 -8.47 8.26
C ASP A 211 4.38 -8.23 7.81
N ASP A 212 3.42 -9.00 8.34
CA ASP A 212 2.03 -8.97 7.90
C ASP A 212 1.03 -8.99 9.08
N LEU A 213 -0.21 -8.56 8.80
CA LEU A 213 -1.31 -8.49 9.78
C LEU A 213 -1.74 -9.87 10.28
N ALA A 214 -1.67 -10.90 9.45
CA ALA A 214 -2.07 -12.26 9.87
C ALA A 214 -1.11 -12.80 10.94
N GLY A 215 0.19 -12.61 10.75
CA GLY A 215 1.22 -12.94 11.74
C GLY A 215 1.08 -12.11 13.01
N LEU A 216 0.80 -10.79 12.89
CA LEU A 216 0.58 -9.90 14.03
C LEU A 216 -0.60 -10.39 14.89
N ARG A 217 -1.73 -10.71 14.25
CA ARG A 217 -2.92 -11.27 14.91
C ARG A 217 -2.64 -12.63 15.56
N ALA A 218 -2.01 -13.54 14.83
CA ALA A 218 -1.72 -14.88 15.33
C ALA A 218 -0.84 -14.82 16.59
N ALA A 219 0.20 -13.98 16.59
CA ALA A 219 1.08 -13.82 17.75
C ALA A 219 0.34 -13.20 18.96
N ALA A 220 -0.51 -12.18 18.73
CA ALA A 220 -1.30 -11.58 19.80
C ALA A 220 -2.35 -12.54 20.36
N ILE A 221 -3.05 -13.31 19.52
CA ILE A 221 -4.02 -14.34 19.92
C ILE A 221 -3.33 -15.48 20.70
N ALA A 222 -2.12 -15.84 20.31
CA ALA A 222 -1.31 -16.83 21.03
C ALA A 222 -0.78 -16.34 22.38
N GLY A 223 -1.00 -15.05 22.72
CA GLY A 223 -0.56 -14.47 23.98
C GLY A 223 0.93 -14.13 24.04
N LEU A 224 1.60 -13.97 22.88
CA LEU A 224 3.00 -13.58 22.84
C LEU A 224 3.22 -12.12 23.29
N GLY A 225 2.17 -11.29 23.26
CA GLY A 225 2.21 -9.90 23.69
C GLY A 225 1.06 -9.08 23.11
N TYR A 226 1.17 -7.78 23.29
CA TYR A 226 0.18 -6.81 22.85
C TYR A 226 0.58 -6.16 21.55
N ILE A 227 -0.42 -5.83 20.73
CA ILE A 227 -0.26 -5.06 19.47
C ILE A 227 -0.86 -3.67 19.62
N VAL A 228 -0.41 -2.72 18.81
CA VAL A 228 -1.12 -1.46 18.60
C VAL A 228 -1.90 -1.53 17.30
N HIS A 229 -3.19 -1.24 17.37
CA HIS A 229 -4.10 -1.31 16.23
C HIS A 229 -5.12 -0.17 16.27
N SER A 230 -5.70 0.18 15.13
CA SER A 230 -6.82 1.12 15.06
C SER A 230 -8.06 0.50 15.68
N ARG A 231 -8.75 1.27 16.53
CA ARG A 231 -9.89 0.79 17.32
C ARG A 231 -11.03 0.26 16.45
N SER A 232 -11.43 1.05 15.44
CA SER A 232 -12.57 0.69 14.57
C SER A 232 -12.30 -0.49 13.64
N LEU A 233 -11.02 -0.82 13.43
CA LEU A 233 -10.56 -1.89 12.53
C LEU A 233 -10.05 -3.12 13.31
N LEU A 234 -10.20 -3.14 14.64
CA LEU A 234 -9.67 -4.21 15.47
C LEU A 234 -10.42 -5.54 15.19
N PRO A 235 -9.70 -6.56 14.69
CA PRO A 235 -10.36 -7.80 14.32
C PRO A 235 -10.59 -8.70 15.53
N PRO A 236 -11.76 -9.37 15.64
CA PRO A 236 -11.98 -10.39 16.66
C PRO A 236 -10.99 -11.57 16.48
N PRO A 237 -10.64 -12.31 17.55
CA PRO A 237 -11.10 -12.20 18.93
C PRO A 237 -10.26 -11.25 19.81
N LEU A 238 -9.46 -10.36 19.21
CA LEU A 238 -8.65 -9.42 19.99
C LEU A 238 -9.52 -8.41 20.73
N VAL A 239 -9.13 -8.07 21.96
CA VAL A 239 -9.82 -7.10 22.80
C VAL A 239 -8.91 -5.94 23.15
N VAL A 240 -9.49 -4.78 23.38
CA VAL A 240 -8.76 -3.58 23.82
C VAL A 240 -8.20 -3.81 25.22
N VAL A 241 -6.96 -3.36 25.43
CA VAL A 241 -6.22 -3.43 26.69
C VAL A 241 -6.14 -2.04 27.33
N PRO A 242 -7.10 -1.67 28.20
CA PRO A 242 -7.28 -0.28 28.63
C PRO A 242 -6.28 0.19 29.68
N HIS A 243 -5.55 -0.71 30.33
CA HIS A 243 -4.57 -0.38 31.36
C HIS A 243 -3.19 0.01 30.79
N LEU A 244 -2.96 -0.15 29.50
CA LEU A 244 -1.74 0.34 28.85
C LEU A 244 -1.92 1.79 28.38
N PRO A 245 -0.82 2.58 28.32
CA PRO A 245 -0.89 4.00 27.99
C PRO A 245 -1.37 4.23 26.58
N ASP A 246 -2.17 5.29 26.41
CA ASP A 246 -2.76 5.67 25.13
C ASP A 246 -1.70 5.86 24.02
N PRO A 247 -1.74 5.06 22.93
CA PRO A 247 -0.84 5.24 21.80
C PRO A 247 -1.15 6.48 20.94
N GLY A 248 -2.30 7.11 21.13
CA GLY A 248 -2.75 8.27 20.37
C GLY A 248 -3.65 7.91 19.19
N ARG A 249 -3.53 8.64 18.10
CA ARG A 249 -4.42 8.53 16.92
C ARG A 249 -3.62 8.32 15.65
N ALA A 250 -4.28 7.83 14.62
CA ALA A 250 -3.80 7.80 13.25
C ALA A 250 -4.85 8.41 12.31
N GLU A 251 -4.40 9.04 11.24
CA GLU A 251 -5.24 9.55 10.17
C GLU A 251 -5.14 8.61 8.97
N TYR A 252 -6.26 8.26 8.39
CA TYR A 252 -6.34 7.47 7.16
C TYR A 252 -6.55 8.40 5.97
N VAL A 253 -5.66 8.32 5.01
CA VAL A 253 -5.56 9.29 3.93
C VAL A 253 -5.40 8.61 2.57
N LEU A 254 -5.89 9.28 1.54
CA LEU A 254 -5.58 8.98 0.16
C LEU A 254 -4.38 9.80 -0.30
N VAL A 255 -3.35 9.13 -0.74
CA VAL A 255 -2.14 9.74 -1.31
C VAL A 255 -2.05 9.36 -2.78
N THR A 256 -1.93 10.35 -3.64
CA THR A 256 -1.68 10.13 -5.08
C THR A 256 -0.23 10.40 -5.41
N ARG A 257 0.28 9.71 -6.41
CA ARG A 257 1.60 10.02 -6.96
C ARG A 257 1.69 11.47 -7.48
N PRO A 258 2.86 12.07 -7.58
CA PRO A 258 3.06 13.36 -8.25
C PRO A 258 2.66 13.29 -9.73
N GLY A 259 2.26 14.44 -10.29
CA GLY A 259 1.91 14.56 -11.71
C GLY A 259 0.42 14.39 -12.04
N PRO A 260 0.08 14.29 -13.33
CA PRO A 260 -1.30 14.17 -13.79
C PRO A 260 -1.95 12.88 -13.28
N ARG A 261 -3.24 12.95 -12.94
CA ARG A 261 -4.05 11.80 -12.53
C ARG A 261 -4.88 11.32 -13.70
N SER A 262 -4.92 10.01 -13.93
CA SER A 262 -5.87 9.43 -14.86
C SER A 262 -7.31 9.58 -14.32
N ARG A 263 -8.30 9.56 -15.20
CA ARG A 263 -9.72 9.58 -14.82
C ARG A 263 -10.08 8.37 -13.94
N ALA A 264 -9.42 7.23 -14.15
CA ALA A 264 -9.62 6.02 -13.37
C ALA A 264 -9.13 6.19 -11.92
N VAL A 265 -7.95 6.80 -11.72
CA VAL A 265 -7.43 7.13 -10.38
C VAL A 265 -8.34 8.12 -9.66
N GLN A 266 -8.85 9.12 -10.37
CA GLN A 266 -9.79 10.09 -9.79
C GLN A 266 -11.10 9.42 -9.38
N ALA A 267 -11.70 8.60 -10.24
CA ALA A 267 -12.94 7.88 -9.96
C ALA A 267 -12.81 6.95 -8.73
N LEU A 268 -11.68 6.22 -8.62
CA LEU A 268 -11.42 5.38 -7.44
C LEU A 268 -11.23 6.23 -6.17
N SER A 269 -10.52 7.35 -6.28
CA SER A 269 -10.34 8.28 -5.16
C SER A 269 -11.67 8.84 -4.66
N ASP A 270 -12.54 9.29 -5.57
CA ASP A 270 -13.85 9.85 -5.24
C ASP A 270 -14.73 8.78 -4.58
N LEU A 271 -14.76 7.58 -5.12
CA LEU A 271 -15.51 6.46 -4.54
C LEU A 271 -15.06 6.15 -3.09
N ILE A 272 -13.75 6.15 -2.85
CA ILE A 272 -13.21 5.92 -1.49
C ILE A 272 -13.63 7.05 -0.55
N LEU A 273 -13.49 8.31 -0.98
CA LEU A 273 -13.86 9.47 -0.17
C LEU A 273 -15.34 9.48 0.19
N GLU A 274 -16.21 8.97 -0.69
CA GLU A 274 -17.66 8.88 -0.46
C GLU A 274 -18.05 7.73 0.48
N ASN A 275 -17.28 6.62 0.51
CA ASN A 275 -17.75 5.37 1.12
C ASN A 275 -16.84 4.81 2.22
N ALA A 276 -15.57 5.20 2.29
CA ALA A 276 -14.59 4.61 3.20
C ALA A 276 -14.44 5.42 4.50
N GLY A 277 -15.49 5.48 5.30
CA GLY A 277 -15.41 5.98 6.69
C GLY A 277 -15.57 4.85 7.70
N PRO A 278 -15.12 5.01 8.97
CA PRO A 278 -15.47 4.07 10.02
C PRO A 278 -17.00 4.08 10.15
N ARG A 279 -17.61 2.89 10.12
CA ARG A 279 -19.03 2.78 10.50
C ARG A 279 -19.16 3.28 11.93
N ARG A 280 -19.89 4.35 12.15
CA ARG A 280 -20.32 4.75 13.49
C ARG A 280 -21.18 3.63 14.02
N ASP A 281 -20.82 3.08 15.19
CA ASP A 281 -21.63 2.10 15.90
C ASP A 281 -23.07 2.63 15.99
N GLY A 282 -24.00 1.99 15.25
CA GLY A 282 -25.43 2.36 15.27
C GLY A 282 -26.20 2.24 13.96
N GLU A 283 -25.57 2.15 12.79
CA GLU A 283 -26.31 1.90 11.54
C GLU A 283 -26.39 0.40 11.23
N VAL A 284 -27.39 -0.24 11.83
CA VAL A 284 -27.87 -1.55 11.41
C VAL A 284 -28.48 -1.37 10.02
N ALA A 285 -27.96 -2.08 9.04
CA ALA A 285 -28.51 -2.12 7.69
C ALA A 285 -29.99 -2.52 7.75
N SER A 286 -30.85 -1.60 7.30
CA SER A 286 -32.28 -1.83 7.05
C SER A 286 -32.46 -2.58 5.73
#